data_b844755118989b349f3bfd22de9cb977
#
_entry.id   b844755118989b349f3bfd22de9cb977
#
_cell.length_a   1.000
_cell.length_b   1.000
_cell.length_c   1.000
_cell.angle_alpha   90.00
_cell.angle_beta   90.00
_cell.angle_gamma   90.00
#
_symmetry.space_group_name_H-M   'P 1'
#
loop_
_entity.id
_entity.type
_entity.pdbx_description
1 polymer ?
#
loop_
_entity_poly.entity_id
_entity_poly.type
_entity_poly.pdbx_seq_one_letter_code
_entity_poly.pdbx_strand_id
1 'polypeptide(L)'
;MPNSTGTSFSAAQAHMGGMAWYGDKIYVTAEGSTSTAIRVFSTKHILQMTDTTSNSIGKTSGGYAAYTYKYAMMQIGYYSYAGGTCDMGSDTAVPCFSSMSLDRSTTPASVVTTEYFSDQSLHGRLYRYPMGTDYLLAASSGTVAATEAVRSSVGNMQGVLSNNGKWYVAHSSATINGQLWSQTTAKSSSATCASGTTACWAVHPEALTYDWSTGLVWSQSEWSTADCTAKNQTCGRAVFAVPLSSLPA
;
A
#
# COMPACT_ATOMS: atom_id res chain seq x y z
N MET A 1 -9.14 -13.34 9.91
CA MET A 1 -10.55 -13.19 9.45
C MET A 1 -11.43 -14.05 10.33
N PRO A 2 -12.52 -13.54 10.93
CA PRO A 2 -13.49 -14.38 11.65
C PRO A 2 -14.09 -15.42 10.69
N ASN A 3 -14.40 -16.61 11.23
CA ASN A 3 -15.20 -17.59 10.49
C ASN A 3 -16.69 -17.18 10.49
N SER A 4 -17.51 -17.83 9.65
CA SER A 4 -18.94 -17.51 9.52
C SER A 4 -19.76 -17.75 10.79
N THR A 5 -19.29 -18.59 11.69
CA THR A 5 -19.96 -18.88 12.97
C THR A 5 -19.50 -17.98 14.12
N GLY A 6 -18.49 -17.14 13.92
CA GLY A 6 -17.91 -16.29 14.97
C GLY A 6 -17.15 -17.05 16.06
N THR A 7 -16.93 -18.35 15.90
CA THR A 7 -16.31 -19.21 16.92
C THR A 7 -14.81 -19.42 16.74
N SER A 8 -14.25 -18.93 15.63
CA SER A 8 -12.82 -19.00 15.32
C SER A 8 -12.44 -17.94 14.30
N PHE A 9 -11.16 -17.88 13.95
CA PHE A 9 -10.62 -17.00 12.89
C PHE A 9 -9.47 -17.69 12.17
N SER A 10 -9.14 -17.18 11.01
CA SER A 10 -7.99 -17.60 10.19
C SER A 10 -7.09 -16.42 9.86
N ALA A 11 -5.89 -16.70 9.36
CA ALA A 11 -4.98 -15.68 8.84
C ALA A 11 -5.62 -14.90 7.69
N ALA A 12 -5.35 -13.60 7.65
CA ALA A 12 -5.62 -12.76 6.49
C ALA A 12 -4.39 -12.79 5.58
N GLN A 13 -4.15 -13.93 4.92
CA GLN A 13 -3.00 -14.09 4.04
C GLN A 13 -3.19 -13.27 2.76
N ALA A 14 -2.21 -12.43 2.45
CA ALA A 14 -2.11 -11.69 1.20
C ALA A 14 -0.69 -11.11 1.06
N HIS A 15 -0.27 -10.84 -0.16
CA HIS A 15 0.82 -9.93 -0.43
C HIS A 15 0.31 -8.51 -0.18
N MET A 16 0.89 -7.79 0.77
CA MET A 16 0.42 -6.49 1.24
C MET A 16 1.45 -5.42 0.87
N GLY A 17 1.19 -4.68 -0.21
CA GLY A 17 2.12 -3.68 -0.74
C GLY A 17 1.92 -2.26 -0.19
N GLY A 18 0.79 -1.97 0.45
CA GLY A 18 0.51 -0.64 0.98
C GLY A 18 -0.45 -0.64 2.15
N MET A 19 -0.30 0.38 3.02
CA MET A 19 -1.15 0.54 4.20
C MET A 19 -1.51 2.02 4.42
N ALA A 20 -2.78 2.26 4.81
CA ALA A 20 -3.24 3.56 5.28
C ALA A 20 -4.00 3.40 6.59
N TRP A 21 -3.74 4.30 7.55
CA TRP A 21 -4.45 4.34 8.82
C TRP A 21 -5.27 5.64 8.93
N TYR A 22 -6.59 5.50 9.09
CA TYR A 22 -7.49 6.63 9.27
C TYR A 22 -8.55 6.34 10.33
N GLY A 23 -8.63 7.16 11.35
CA GLY A 23 -9.46 6.94 12.53
C GLY A 23 -9.10 5.63 13.22
N ASP A 24 -10.09 4.76 13.40
CA ASP A 24 -9.90 3.41 13.97
C ASP A 24 -9.73 2.31 12.90
N LYS A 25 -9.59 2.68 11.63
CA LYS A 25 -9.46 1.73 10.51
C LYS A 25 -8.04 1.69 9.95
N ILE A 26 -7.57 0.49 9.65
CA ILE A 26 -6.35 0.25 8.91
C ILE A 26 -6.73 -0.43 7.60
N TYR A 27 -6.33 0.17 6.51
CA TYR A 27 -6.51 -0.30 5.14
C TYR A 27 -5.23 -0.92 4.66
N VAL A 28 -5.32 -2.04 3.96
CA VAL A 28 -4.17 -2.72 3.38
C VAL A 28 -4.54 -3.18 1.98
N THR A 29 -3.70 -2.86 1.00
CA THR A 29 -3.81 -3.49 -0.32
C THR A 29 -3.50 -4.97 -0.18
N ALA A 30 -4.27 -5.79 -0.82
CA ALA A 30 -4.11 -7.23 -0.78
C ALA A 30 -4.17 -7.77 -2.19
N GLU A 31 -3.04 -8.23 -2.65
CA GLU A 31 -2.86 -8.91 -3.91
C GLU A 31 -2.87 -10.42 -3.70
N GLY A 32 -3.52 -11.16 -4.55
CA GLY A 32 -3.56 -12.60 -4.48
C GLY A 32 -4.03 -13.21 -5.78
N SER A 33 -3.71 -14.46 -6.02
CA SER A 33 -4.06 -15.21 -7.22
C SER A 33 -5.57 -15.33 -7.48
N THR A 34 -6.41 -14.96 -6.52
CA THR A 34 -7.86 -15.14 -6.61
C THR A 34 -8.67 -13.85 -6.46
N SER A 35 -8.09 -12.76 -5.96
CA SER A 35 -8.81 -11.47 -5.86
C SER A 35 -7.88 -10.31 -5.56
N THR A 36 -8.09 -9.21 -6.24
CA THR A 36 -7.56 -7.90 -5.85
C THR A 36 -8.52 -7.27 -4.86
N ALA A 37 -8.02 -6.88 -3.70
CA ALA A 37 -8.85 -6.33 -2.63
C ALA A 37 -8.12 -5.24 -1.83
N ILE A 38 -8.91 -4.37 -1.20
CA ILE A 38 -8.47 -3.53 -0.10
C ILE A 38 -9.09 -4.11 1.17
N ARG A 39 -8.26 -4.65 2.05
CA ARG A 39 -8.71 -5.22 3.33
C ARG A 39 -8.80 -4.14 4.39
N VAL A 40 -9.77 -4.28 5.28
CA VAL A 40 -10.03 -3.33 6.36
C VAL A 40 -9.91 -4.03 7.70
N PHE A 41 -9.07 -3.50 8.55
CA PHE A 41 -8.91 -3.93 9.94
C PHE A 41 -9.36 -2.80 10.87
N SER A 42 -9.64 -3.11 12.12
CA SER A 42 -10.02 -2.10 13.10
C SER A 42 -9.19 -2.21 14.38
N THR A 43 -8.66 -1.09 14.83
CA THR A 43 -7.95 -0.99 16.11
C THR A 43 -8.87 -1.19 17.32
N LYS A 44 -10.19 -1.10 17.12
CA LYS A 44 -11.20 -1.42 18.14
C LYS A 44 -11.43 -2.93 18.30
N HIS A 45 -10.90 -3.76 17.39
CA HIS A 45 -11.07 -5.21 17.37
C HIS A 45 -9.71 -5.91 17.49
N ILE A 46 -8.96 -5.55 18.52
CA ILE A 46 -7.72 -6.22 18.90
C ILE A 46 -8.07 -7.25 19.97
N LEU A 47 -7.83 -8.52 19.66
CA LEU A 47 -8.10 -9.64 20.56
C LEU A 47 -6.83 -10.07 21.25
N GLN A 48 -6.92 -10.35 22.55
CA GLN A 48 -5.84 -10.99 23.28
C GLN A 48 -5.96 -12.50 23.12
N MET A 49 -4.86 -13.15 22.74
CA MET A 49 -4.80 -14.60 22.60
C MET A 49 -4.67 -15.27 23.97
N THR A 50 -5.31 -16.42 24.12
CA THR A 50 -5.26 -17.25 25.33
C THR A 50 -4.26 -18.39 25.21
N ASP A 51 -3.85 -18.74 23.97
CA ASP A 51 -2.79 -19.70 23.70
C ASP A 51 -1.67 -19.00 22.91
N THR A 52 -0.60 -18.64 23.61
CA THR A 52 0.58 -17.95 23.04
C THR A 52 1.74 -18.91 22.76
N THR A 53 1.53 -20.21 22.89
CA THR A 53 2.53 -21.25 22.67
C THR A 53 2.34 -21.98 21.34
N SER A 54 1.12 -21.93 20.78
CA SER A 54 0.77 -22.61 19.55
C SER A 54 1.19 -21.81 18.30
N ASN A 55 1.77 -22.51 17.32
CA ASN A 55 2.03 -21.98 15.98
C ASN A 55 0.78 -21.98 15.07
N SER A 56 -0.39 -22.34 15.61
CA SER A 56 -1.65 -22.29 14.89
C SER A 56 -2.26 -20.89 14.89
N ILE A 57 -3.26 -20.66 14.03
CA ILE A 57 -4.07 -19.45 13.99
C ILE A 57 -5.54 -19.87 14.14
N GLY A 58 -6.25 -19.25 15.09
CA GLY A 58 -7.63 -19.54 15.40
C GLY A 58 -7.83 -20.33 16.68
N LYS A 59 -8.92 -21.08 16.76
CA LYS A 59 -9.25 -21.90 17.94
C LYS A 59 -8.40 -23.15 17.97
N THR A 60 -7.76 -23.45 19.11
CA THR A 60 -6.97 -24.62 19.41
C THR A 60 -7.57 -25.35 20.63
N SER A 61 -7.00 -26.48 21.04
CA SER A 61 -7.37 -27.13 22.31
C SER A 61 -6.96 -26.32 23.54
N GLY A 62 -5.90 -25.46 23.40
CA GLY A 62 -5.41 -24.56 24.46
C GLY A 62 -6.11 -23.20 24.51
N GLY A 63 -7.00 -22.91 23.56
CA GLY A 63 -7.69 -21.63 23.50
C GLY A 63 -7.64 -20.99 22.11
N TYR A 64 -7.41 -19.69 22.05
CA TYR A 64 -7.25 -18.93 20.79
C TYR A 64 -5.79 -18.54 20.60
N ALA A 65 -5.24 -18.90 19.46
CA ALA A 65 -3.85 -18.67 19.09
C ALA A 65 -3.73 -17.79 17.84
N ALA A 66 -2.64 -17.03 17.73
CA ALA A 66 -2.25 -16.23 16.58
C ALA A 66 -0.74 -16.37 16.33
N TYR A 67 -0.28 -17.60 16.04
CA TYR A 67 1.12 -17.90 15.75
C TYR A 67 2.09 -17.38 16.83
N THR A 68 1.80 -17.71 18.09
CA THR A 68 2.51 -17.26 19.31
C THR A 68 2.39 -15.77 19.66
N TYR A 69 1.79 -14.94 18.79
CA TYR A 69 1.54 -13.52 19.11
C TYR A 69 0.50 -13.39 20.23
N LYS A 70 0.75 -12.45 21.13
CA LYS A 70 -0.15 -12.16 22.25
C LYS A 70 -1.45 -11.47 21.82
N TYR A 71 -1.42 -10.74 20.70
CA TYR A 71 -2.55 -9.98 20.18
C TYR A 71 -2.75 -10.24 18.70
N ALA A 72 -4.00 -10.20 18.27
CA ALA A 72 -4.38 -10.25 16.86
C ALA A 72 -5.39 -9.14 16.55
N MET A 73 -5.15 -8.40 15.48
CA MET A 73 -6.10 -7.43 14.95
C MET A 73 -7.02 -8.11 13.95
N MET A 74 -8.33 -7.88 14.10
CA MET A 74 -9.31 -8.54 13.26
C MET A 74 -9.59 -7.76 11.98
N GLN A 75 -9.62 -8.48 10.86
CA GLN A 75 -10.20 -7.96 9.64
C GLN A 75 -11.71 -7.85 9.81
N ILE A 76 -12.24 -6.65 9.57
CA ILE A 76 -13.68 -6.36 9.71
C ILE A 76 -14.42 -6.35 8.36
N GLY A 77 -13.68 -6.28 7.25
CA GLY A 77 -14.25 -6.29 5.91
C GLY A 77 -13.18 -6.19 4.83
N TYR A 78 -13.63 -6.09 3.60
CA TYR A 78 -12.79 -5.84 2.43
C TYR A 78 -13.61 -5.23 1.31
N TYR A 79 -12.94 -4.52 0.42
CA TYR A 79 -13.48 -4.05 -0.84
C TYR A 79 -12.82 -4.88 -1.93
N SER A 80 -13.61 -5.57 -2.74
CA SER A 80 -13.14 -6.36 -3.88
C SER A 80 -13.59 -5.74 -5.20
N TYR A 81 -12.78 -5.90 -6.24
CA TYR A 81 -13.19 -5.50 -7.56
C TYR A 81 -14.09 -6.59 -8.18
N ALA A 82 -15.23 -6.18 -8.73
CA ALA A 82 -16.22 -7.11 -9.24
C ALA A 82 -15.81 -7.83 -10.55
N GLY A 83 -14.77 -7.36 -11.21
CA GLY A 83 -14.33 -7.86 -12.52
C GLY A 83 -13.38 -9.06 -12.50
N GLY A 84 -13.07 -9.62 -11.33
CA GLY A 84 -12.19 -10.78 -11.19
C GLY A 84 -10.83 -10.48 -10.58
N THR A 85 -9.80 -11.20 -11.03
CA THR A 85 -8.40 -11.04 -10.57
C THR A 85 -7.62 -10.12 -11.49
N CYS A 86 -6.62 -9.43 -10.95
CA CYS A 86 -5.69 -8.68 -11.76
C CYS A 86 -4.66 -9.61 -12.44
N ASP A 87 -4.12 -9.16 -13.55
CA ASP A 87 -2.97 -9.76 -14.21
C ASP A 87 -1.84 -8.72 -14.28
N MET A 88 -0.77 -8.97 -13.52
CA MET A 88 0.40 -8.06 -13.49
C MET A 88 1.22 -8.06 -14.78
N GLY A 89 0.95 -9.00 -15.69
CA GLY A 89 1.58 -9.09 -17.00
C GLY A 89 0.79 -8.42 -18.11
N SER A 90 -0.40 -7.89 -17.83
CA SER A 90 -1.26 -7.27 -18.84
C SER A 90 -2.08 -6.11 -18.29
N ASP A 91 -2.37 -5.13 -19.14
CA ASP A 91 -3.22 -3.97 -18.79
C ASP A 91 -4.69 -4.37 -18.87
N THR A 92 -5.19 -4.97 -17.80
CA THR A 92 -6.61 -5.35 -17.66
C THR A 92 -7.42 -4.24 -16.99
N ALA A 93 -8.76 -4.36 -17.05
CA ALA A 93 -9.65 -3.45 -16.34
C ALA A 93 -9.59 -3.63 -14.82
N VAL A 94 -9.15 -4.81 -14.35
CA VAL A 94 -9.04 -5.13 -12.91
C VAL A 94 -7.77 -4.51 -12.34
N PRO A 95 -7.84 -3.67 -11.31
CA PRO A 95 -6.67 -3.03 -10.73
C PRO A 95 -5.73 -4.03 -10.04
N CYS A 96 -4.45 -3.96 -10.33
CA CYS A 96 -3.39 -4.64 -9.57
C CYS A 96 -2.88 -3.73 -8.46
N PHE A 97 -3.65 -3.58 -7.38
CA PHE A 97 -3.30 -2.69 -6.29
C PHE A 97 -1.96 -3.07 -5.66
N SER A 98 -1.00 -2.16 -5.72
CA SER A 98 0.32 -2.31 -5.12
C SER A 98 0.43 -1.48 -3.83
N SER A 99 0.55 -0.18 -3.94
CA SER A 99 0.76 0.71 -2.81
C SER A 99 -0.49 1.50 -2.44
N MET A 100 -0.48 2.04 -1.22
CA MET A 100 -1.57 2.83 -0.68
C MET A 100 -1.04 3.89 0.27
N SER A 101 -1.68 5.06 0.29
CA SER A 101 -1.51 6.06 1.35
C SER A 101 -2.80 6.85 1.59
N LEU A 102 -2.77 7.69 2.64
CA LEU A 102 -3.86 8.60 2.98
C LEU A 102 -3.55 10.00 2.43
N ASP A 103 -4.51 10.61 1.75
CA ASP A 103 -4.49 12.02 1.37
C ASP A 103 -5.50 12.80 2.21
N ARG A 104 -4.99 13.67 3.09
CA ARG A 104 -5.81 14.54 3.94
C ARG A 104 -5.92 15.97 3.41
N SER A 105 -5.35 16.24 2.24
CA SER A 105 -5.50 17.56 1.58
C SER A 105 -6.85 17.71 0.87
N THR A 106 -7.59 16.61 0.71
CA THR A 106 -8.94 16.62 0.16
C THR A 106 -10.01 16.66 1.27
N THR A 107 -11.20 17.16 0.93
CA THR A 107 -12.36 17.12 1.83
C THR A 107 -13.53 16.46 1.09
N PRO A 108 -13.96 15.27 1.50
CA PRO A 108 -13.38 14.43 2.57
C PRO A 108 -11.95 13.96 2.25
N ALA A 109 -11.24 13.47 3.27
CA ALA A 109 -9.95 12.79 3.06
C ALA A 109 -10.12 11.61 2.10
N SER A 110 -9.05 11.16 1.49
CA SER A 110 -9.10 10.07 0.51
C SER A 110 -8.02 9.03 0.77
N VAL A 111 -8.29 7.79 0.44
CA VAL A 111 -7.26 6.77 0.22
C VAL A 111 -6.82 6.85 -1.24
N VAL A 112 -5.52 6.85 -1.47
CA VAL A 112 -4.92 6.79 -2.81
C VAL A 112 -4.16 5.49 -2.97
N THR A 113 -4.21 4.91 -4.18
CA THR A 113 -3.57 3.62 -4.51
C THR A 113 -2.88 3.69 -5.86
N THR A 114 -1.87 2.82 -6.06
CA THR A 114 -1.26 2.55 -7.37
C THR A 114 -1.52 1.13 -7.81
N GLU A 115 -1.27 0.87 -9.09
CA GLU A 115 -1.08 -0.46 -9.66
C GLU A 115 0.40 -0.77 -9.85
N TYR A 116 0.73 -2.06 -9.75
CA TYR A 116 2.04 -2.60 -10.15
C TYR A 116 1.88 -3.52 -11.35
N PHE A 117 2.76 -3.34 -12.32
CA PHE A 117 2.96 -4.27 -13.42
C PHE A 117 4.42 -4.71 -13.46
N SER A 118 4.68 -5.99 -13.65
CA SER A 118 6.03 -6.55 -13.80
C SER A 118 6.66 -6.17 -15.14
N ASP A 119 5.84 -5.97 -16.17
CA ASP A 119 6.26 -5.41 -17.46
C ASP A 119 6.34 -3.88 -17.36
N GLN A 120 7.55 -3.34 -17.44
CA GLN A 120 7.79 -1.90 -17.34
C GLN A 120 7.22 -1.07 -18.50
N SER A 121 6.86 -1.71 -19.61
CA SER A 121 6.16 -1.06 -20.72
C SER A 121 4.69 -0.78 -20.40
N LEU A 122 4.15 -1.47 -19.41
CA LEU A 122 2.81 -1.25 -18.91
C LEU A 122 2.81 -0.17 -17.82
N HIS A 123 2.00 0.84 -18.04
CA HIS A 123 1.88 1.98 -17.15
C HIS A 123 0.62 1.82 -16.30
N GLY A 124 0.79 1.67 -14.99
CA GLY A 124 -0.30 1.51 -14.05
C GLY A 124 -1.12 2.78 -13.84
N ARG A 125 -2.24 2.61 -13.16
CA ARG A 125 -3.14 3.70 -12.81
C ARG A 125 -2.97 4.10 -11.36
N LEU A 126 -3.27 5.37 -11.09
CA LEU A 126 -3.40 5.95 -9.76
C LEU A 126 -4.87 6.16 -9.50
N TYR A 127 -5.36 5.72 -8.34
CA TYR A 127 -6.76 5.87 -7.96
C TYR A 127 -6.90 6.66 -6.68
N ARG A 128 -8.01 7.42 -6.61
CA ARG A 128 -8.45 8.13 -5.41
C ARG A 128 -9.82 7.65 -5.00
N TYR A 129 -9.95 7.19 -3.77
CA TYR A 129 -11.21 6.77 -3.16
C TYR A 129 -11.55 7.67 -1.98
N PRO A 130 -12.68 8.40 -1.99
CA PRO A 130 -13.03 9.29 -0.90
C PRO A 130 -13.43 8.50 0.35
N MET A 131 -13.15 9.07 1.51
CA MET A 131 -13.55 8.53 2.80
C MET A 131 -14.96 8.98 3.16
N GLY A 132 -15.72 8.09 3.80
CA GLY A 132 -16.97 8.42 4.49
C GLY A 132 -16.72 8.98 5.89
N THR A 133 -17.81 9.36 6.56
CA THR A 133 -17.78 9.93 7.93
C THR A 133 -17.48 8.88 9.01
N ASP A 134 -17.60 7.60 8.69
CA ASP A 134 -17.37 6.45 9.57
C ASP A 134 -15.96 5.88 9.45
N TYR A 135 -15.07 6.62 8.80
CA TYR A 135 -13.71 6.19 8.45
C TYR A 135 -13.67 4.97 7.52
N LEU A 136 -14.76 4.66 6.83
CA LEU A 136 -14.80 3.70 5.71
C LEU A 136 -14.74 4.44 4.37
N LEU A 137 -14.45 3.73 3.29
CA LEU A 137 -14.53 4.33 1.95
C LEU A 137 -16.00 4.69 1.65
N ALA A 138 -16.20 5.86 1.07
CA ALA A 138 -17.54 6.33 0.73
C ALA A 138 -18.20 5.41 -0.30
N ALA A 139 -19.27 4.74 0.11
CA ALA A 139 -20.00 3.82 -0.75
C ALA A 139 -21.39 4.38 -1.08
N SER A 140 -21.86 4.13 -2.30
CA SER A 140 -23.23 4.35 -2.74
C SER A 140 -23.79 3.02 -3.23
N SER A 141 -24.92 2.59 -2.64
CA SER A 141 -25.56 1.30 -2.96
C SER A 141 -24.60 0.11 -2.89
N GLY A 142 -23.70 0.10 -1.89
CA GLY A 142 -22.73 -0.97 -1.68
C GLY A 142 -21.51 -0.92 -2.59
N THR A 143 -21.40 0.09 -3.46
CA THR A 143 -20.28 0.25 -4.39
C THR A 143 -19.44 1.47 -4.02
N VAL A 144 -18.12 1.30 -3.98
CA VAL A 144 -17.16 2.39 -3.85
C VAL A 144 -16.63 2.72 -5.24
N ALA A 145 -16.78 3.98 -5.65
CA ALA A 145 -16.25 4.49 -6.91
C ALA A 145 -15.00 5.33 -6.66
N ALA A 146 -13.99 5.18 -7.49
CA ALA A 146 -12.88 6.13 -7.53
C ALA A 146 -13.39 7.47 -8.06
N THR A 147 -13.02 8.57 -7.39
CA THR A 147 -13.30 9.93 -7.87
C THR A 147 -12.25 10.41 -8.86
N GLU A 148 -11.09 9.75 -8.89
CA GLU A 148 -10.01 10.02 -9.83
C GLU A 148 -9.33 8.70 -10.20
N ALA A 149 -9.09 8.51 -11.49
CA ALA A 149 -8.30 7.42 -12.04
C ALA A 149 -7.39 8.01 -13.12
N VAL A 150 -6.10 8.03 -12.87
CA VAL A 150 -5.10 8.67 -13.74
C VAL A 150 -4.07 7.62 -14.16
N ARG A 151 -3.85 7.48 -15.46
CA ARG A 151 -2.75 6.65 -15.94
C ARG A 151 -1.42 7.36 -15.70
N SER A 152 -0.49 6.67 -15.06
CA SER A 152 0.87 7.16 -14.88
C SER A 152 1.71 6.90 -16.13
N SER A 153 2.76 7.69 -16.36
CA SER A 153 3.84 7.33 -17.28
C SER A 153 4.98 6.57 -16.59
N VAL A 154 4.80 6.22 -15.31
CA VAL A 154 5.78 5.53 -14.49
C VAL A 154 5.39 4.05 -14.42
N GLY A 155 6.32 3.16 -14.74
CA GLY A 155 6.19 1.73 -14.50
C GLY A 155 6.68 1.32 -13.10
N ASN A 156 6.52 0.06 -12.73
CA ASN A 156 7.00 -0.53 -11.47
C ASN A 156 6.72 0.34 -10.24
N MET A 157 5.50 0.80 -10.09
CA MET A 157 5.09 1.69 -9.01
C MET A 157 4.91 0.91 -7.71
N GLN A 158 5.74 1.19 -6.70
CA GLN A 158 5.71 0.54 -5.38
C GLN A 158 5.31 1.50 -4.24
N GLY A 159 5.25 2.79 -4.50
CA GLY A 159 4.82 3.79 -3.51
C GLY A 159 3.96 4.87 -4.14
N VAL A 160 2.94 5.31 -3.41
CA VAL A 160 2.09 6.43 -3.80
C VAL A 160 1.82 7.36 -2.64
N LEU A 161 1.82 8.65 -2.92
CA LEU A 161 1.37 9.71 -2.04
C LEU A 161 0.63 10.75 -2.89
N SER A 162 -0.42 11.33 -2.35
CA SER A 162 -1.04 12.53 -2.93
C SER A 162 -1.16 13.64 -1.90
N ASN A 163 -0.93 14.88 -2.33
CA ASN A 163 -1.07 16.08 -1.51
C ASN A 163 -1.36 17.29 -2.38
N ASN A 164 -2.44 18.02 -2.07
CA ASN A 164 -2.86 19.23 -2.80
C ASN A 164 -2.94 19.04 -4.32
N GLY A 165 -3.57 17.95 -4.77
CA GLY A 165 -3.77 17.63 -6.19
C GLY A 165 -2.53 17.13 -6.92
N LYS A 166 -1.39 16.98 -6.24
CA LYS A 166 -0.16 16.44 -6.78
C LYS A 166 0.04 15.01 -6.29
N TRP A 167 0.48 14.15 -7.19
CA TRP A 167 0.83 12.77 -6.91
C TRP A 167 2.35 12.63 -6.85
N TYR A 168 2.81 11.81 -5.95
CA TYR A 168 4.20 11.36 -5.87
C TYR A 168 4.20 9.84 -5.95
N VAL A 169 5.09 9.31 -6.78
CA VAL A 169 5.16 7.87 -7.10
C VAL A 169 6.59 7.40 -6.95
N ALA A 170 6.80 6.35 -6.17
CA ALA A 170 8.08 5.66 -6.09
C ALA A 170 8.14 4.59 -7.20
N HIS A 171 9.12 4.73 -8.09
CA HIS A 171 9.48 3.73 -9.09
C HIS A 171 10.57 2.83 -8.56
N SER A 172 10.30 1.52 -8.54
CA SER A 172 11.25 0.51 -8.12
C SER A 172 12.14 0.06 -9.26
N SER A 173 13.41 -0.21 -8.96
CA SER A 173 14.37 -0.80 -9.89
C SER A 173 15.16 -1.89 -9.18
N ALA A 174 15.38 -3.01 -9.87
CA ALA A 174 16.17 -4.13 -9.38
C ALA A 174 17.68 -3.99 -9.66
N THR A 175 18.09 -2.99 -10.42
CA THR A 175 19.48 -2.86 -10.92
C THR A 175 20.17 -1.56 -10.52
N ILE A 176 19.41 -0.54 -10.23
CA ILE A 176 19.88 0.79 -9.81
C ILE A 176 19.01 1.31 -8.68
N ASN A 177 19.40 2.45 -8.11
CA ASN A 177 18.54 3.18 -7.18
C ASN A 177 17.17 3.47 -7.82
N GLY A 178 16.13 3.44 -7.01
CA GLY A 178 14.79 3.83 -7.42
C GLY A 178 14.69 5.29 -7.81
N GLN A 179 13.52 5.67 -8.27
CA GLN A 179 13.22 7.05 -8.65
C GLN A 179 11.98 7.51 -7.90
N LEU A 180 11.93 8.81 -7.59
CA LEU A 180 10.73 9.47 -7.15
C LEU A 180 10.19 10.36 -8.28
N TRP A 181 8.93 10.17 -8.61
CA TRP A 181 8.24 10.93 -9.64
C TRP A 181 7.18 11.83 -9.02
N SER A 182 7.01 13.04 -9.56
CA SER A 182 5.82 13.84 -9.34
C SER A 182 4.92 13.80 -10.56
N GLN A 183 3.62 13.77 -10.34
CA GLN A 183 2.63 13.70 -11.41
C GLN A 183 1.41 14.55 -11.09
N THR A 184 0.91 15.24 -12.10
CA THR A 184 -0.45 15.77 -12.16
C THR A 184 -1.27 14.93 -13.14
N THR A 185 -2.55 15.26 -13.34
CA THR A 185 -3.38 14.59 -14.36
C THR A 185 -2.84 14.74 -15.79
N ALA A 186 -2.01 15.75 -16.04
CA ALA A 186 -1.55 16.11 -17.38
C ALA A 186 -0.06 15.79 -17.64
N LYS A 187 0.75 15.66 -16.57
CA LYS A 187 2.21 15.57 -16.72
C LYS A 187 2.85 14.82 -15.56
N SER A 188 3.86 14.01 -15.85
CA SER A 188 4.77 13.43 -14.86
C SER A 188 6.21 13.85 -15.13
N SER A 189 6.98 14.00 -14.07
CA SER A 189 8.40 14.31 -14.11
C SER A 189 9.13 13.61 -12.97
N SER A 190 10.34 13.12 -13.25
CA SER A 190 11.17 12.46 -12.25
C SER A 190 12.00 13.50 -11.47
N ALA A 191 12.19 13.24 -10.19
CA ALA A 191 13.11 14.02 -9.36
C ALA A 191 14.55 13.86 -9.86
N THR A 192 15.29 14.94 -9.90
CA THR A 192 16.71 14.94 -10.25
C THR A 192 17.53 15.18 -8.98
N CYS A 193 18.51 14.32 -8.74
CA CYS A 193 19.47 14.48 -7.65
C CYS A 193 20.52 15.57 -7.97
N ALA A 194 21.25 16.01 -6.96
CA ALA A 194 22.37 16.95 -7.13
C ALA A 194 23.46 16.44 -8.09
N SER A 195 23.58 15.12 -8.27
CA SER A 195 24.47 14.48 -9.25
C SER A 195 23.99 14.57 -10.70
N GLY A 196 22.81 15.13 -10.96
CA GLY A 196 22.18 15.15 -12.29
C GLY A 196 21.50 13.83 -12.70
N THR A 197 21.50 12.80 -11.85
CA THR A 197 20.78 11.55 -12.10
C THR A 197 19.36 11.58 -11.54
N THR A 198 18.45 10.86 -12.16
CA THR A 198 17.10 10.63 -11.61
C THR A 198 17.01 9.40 -10.72
N ALA A 199 18.02 8.52 -10.72
CA ALA A 199 18.09 7.34 -9.89
C ALA A 199 18.65 7.69 -8.50
N CYS A 200 17.88 8.40 -7.69
CA CYS A 200 18.31 8.93 -6.40
C CYS A 200 17.35 8.67 -5.24
N TRP A 201 16.36 7.80 -5.45
CA TRP A 201 15.55 7.28 -4.35
C TRP A 201 16.19 6.01 -3.78
N ALA A 202 15.58 5.40 -2.77
CA ALA A 202 16.11 4.15 -2.22
C ALA A 202 16.18 3.04 -3.29
N VAL A 203 17.10 2.09 -3.11
CA VAL A 203 17.07 0.84 -3.89
C VAL A 203 15.83 0.06 -3.51
N HIS A 204 15.07 -0.41 -4.49
CA HIS A 204 13.82 -1.15 -4.29
C HIS A 204 12.89 -0.44 -3.30
N PRO A 205 12.46 0.80 -3.60
CA PRO A 205 11.63 1.58 -2.69
C PRO A 205 10.22 1.02 -2.65
N GLU A 206 9.62 1.08 -1.48
CA GLU A 206 8.27 0.66 -1.19
C GLU A 206 7.35 1.86 -0.91
N ALA A 207 6.33 1.66 -0.10
CA ALA A 207 5.29 2.64 0.21
C ALA A 207 5.80 4.05 0.54
N LEU A 208 4.99 5.03 0.20
CA LEU A 208 5.13 6.42 0.62
C LEU A 208 4.02 6.77 1.60
N THR A 209 4.34 7.52 2.64
CA THR A 209 3.32 8.10 3.52
C THR A 209 3.71 9.50 3.96
N TYR A 210 2.72 10.37 4.15
CA TYR A 210 2.95 11.75 4.57
C TYR A 210 2.52 11.94 6.02
N ASP A 211 3.43 12.41 6.84
CA ASP A 211 3.13 12.85 8.20
C ASP A 211 2.78 14.35 8.18
N TRP A 212 1.50 14.63 8.33
CA TRP A 212 0.93 15.97 8.32
C TRP A 212 1.37 16.82 9.50
N SER A 213 1.83 16.21 10.59
CA SER A 213 2.29 16.92 11.78
C SER A 213 3.71 17.44 11.65
N THR A 214 4.55 16.73 10.90
CA THR A 214 5.98 17.05 10.73
C THR A 214 6.31 17.59 9.33
N GLY A 215 5.43 17.41 8.37
CA GLY A 215 5.68 17.78 6.97
C GLY A 215 6.65 16.83 6.27
N LEU A 216 6.85 15.63 6.81
CA LEU A 216 7.79 14.65 6.29
C LEU A 216 7.08 13.58 5.44
N VAL A 217 7.70 13.21 4.34
CA VAL A 217 7.37 12.04 3.54
C VAL A 217 8.28 10.90 3.96
N TRP A 218 7.66 9.85 4.45
CA TRP A 218 8.32 8.61 4.86
C TRP A 218 8.30 7.60 3.73
N SER A 219 9.37 6.85 3.61
CA SER A 219 9.49 5.70 2.71
C SER A 219 10.39 4.64 3.31
N GLN A 220 10.43 3.49 2.66
CA GLN A 220 11.29 2.37 3.06
C GLN A 220 11.82 1.65 1.83
N SER A 221 12.91 0.89 2.01
CA SER A 221 13.43 -0.05 1.02
C SER A 221 13.08 -1.48 1.42
N GLU A 222 12.81 -2.32 0.43
CA GLU A 222 12.41 -3.72 0.63
C GLU A 222 13.60 -4.63 0.94
N TRP A 223 14.69 -4.49 0.19
CA TRP A 223 15.76 -5.46 0.20
C TRP A 223 16.62 -5.42 1.45
N SER A 224 16.90 -6.59 2.01
CA SER A 224 17.91 -6.76 3.05
C SER A 224 19.33 -6.58 2.47
N THR A 225 20.33 -6.43 3.34
CA THR A 225 21.73 -6.39 2.91
C THR A 225 22.11 -7.65 2.12
N ALA A 226 21.58 -8.82 2.50
CA ALA A 226 21.83 -10.07 1.78
C ALA A 226 21.23 -10.06 0.37
N ASP A 227 19.99 -9.56 0.21
CA ASP A 227 19.35 -9.42 -1.11
C ASP A 227 20.13 -8.45 -1.99
N CYS A 228 20.55 -7.32 -1.43
CA CYS A 228 21.38 -6.33 -2.13
C CYS A 228 22.71 -6.94 -2.62
N THR A 229 23.41 -7.65 -1.74
CA THR A 229 24.68 -8.31 -2.07
C THR A 229 24.49 -9.34 -3.18
N ALA A 230 23.41 -10.14 -3.12
CA ALA A 230 23.09 -11.12 -4.17
C ALA A 230 22.82 -10.48 -5.54
N LYS A 231 22.52 -9.19 -5.58
CA LYS A 231 22.29 -8.38 -6.79
C LYS A 231 23.46 -7.43 -7.12
N ASN A 232 24.60 -7.58 -6.46
CA ASN A 232 25.77 -6.69 -6.58
C ASN A 232 25.41 -5.20 -6.29
N GLN A 233 24.51 -4.97 -5.34
CA GLN A 233 24.08 -3.65 -4.88
C GLN A 233 24.63 -3.40 -3.47
N THR A 234 24.91 -2.13 -3.18
CA THR A 234 25.23 -1.69 -1.81
C THR A 234 24.00 -1.01 -1.24
N CYS A 235 23.20 -1.75 -0.50
CA CYS A 235 21.96 -1.28 0.12
C CYS A 235 21.58 -2.16 1.31
N GLY A 236 20.45 -1.89 1.91
CA GLY A 236 19.86 -2.64 3.01
C GLY A 236 18.47 -2.06 3.33
N ARG A 237 17.71 -2.75 4.15
CA ARG A 237 16.42 -2.24 4.62
C ARG A 237 16.63 -0.97 5.41
N ALA A 238 15.99 0.08 4.96
CA ALA A 238 15.99 1.38 5.60
C ALA A 238 14.57 1.95 5.64
N VAL A 239 14.23 2.61 6.74
CA VAL A 239 13.10 3.52 6.84
C VAL A 239 13.68 4.92 6.93
N PHE A 240 13.22 5.83 6.10
CA PHE A 240 13.76 7.18 6.02
C PHE A 240 12.65 8.19 5.74
N ALA A 241 12.93 9.45 6.01
CA ALA A 241 12.00 10.54 5.74
C ALA A 241 12.73 11.74 5.13
N VAL A 242 12.01 12.45 4.29
CA VAL A 242 12.45 13.72 3.69
C VAL A 242 11.34 14.77 3.79
N PRO A 243 11.66 16.06 3.91
CA PRO A 243 10.63 17.11 3.87
C PRO A 243 9.87 17.08 2.53
N LEU A 244 8.55 17.20 2.57
CA LEU A 244 7.73 17.28 1.34
C LEU A 244 8.19 18.46 0.45
N SER A 245 8.63 19.55 1.07
CA SER A 245 9.14 20.73 0.35
C SER A 245 10.43 20.49 -0.44
N SER A 246 11.15 19.40 -0.17
CA SER A 246 12.35 18.99 -0.91
C SER A 246 12.05 18.12 -2.12
N LEU A 247 10.80 17.66 -2.26
CA LEU A 247 10.39 16.85 -3.40
C LEU A 247 10.13 17.71 -4.64
N PRO A 248 10.20 17.12 -5.84
CA PRO A 248 10.06 17.88 -7.09
C PRO A 248 8.72 18.61 -7.16
N ALA A 249 8.80 19.86 -7.60
CA ALA A 249 7.67 20.74 -7.75
C ALA A 249 6.80 20.37 -8.96
#